data_e2cdab776b8d8a9bc45f28a5a5f0d510
#
_entry.id   e2cdab776b8d8a9bc45f28a5a5f0d510
#
_cell.length_a   1.000
_cell.length_b   1.000
_cell.length_c   1.000
_cell.angle_alpha   90.00
_cell.angle_beta   90.00
_cell.angle_gamma   90.00
#
_symmetry.space_group_name_H-M   'P 1'
#
loop_
_entity.id
_entity.type
_entity.pdbx_description
1 polymer ?
#
loop_
_entity_poly.entity_id
_entity_poly.type
_entity_poly.pdbx_seq_one_letter_code
_entity_poly.pdbx_strand_id
1 'polypeptide(L)'
;MPTIIIQKTQKRLLIYREKLTDDLDIELVKIPSGTFTMGSSEQESGNTSEKPQHNVTLKNFLMGIYPITQAQWLYIAQREDLKVEQDLEPEPSHFKGSTNPVERVSWLDAVEFCQRLSKMTKKQYRLPSEAEWEYACRAGTTTPFHFGATLTSNLANYDATRKGFAKEPAGEYRQQTTPVGQFPPNGFGLYDMHGNVWEWCQDDFRENYQGAPNDGSAWLEKSKKQQNQANKVLRGGSWYYNPPVCRSAFRYHGNRRDNYNYNSGFRVVCGAGRTL
;
A
#
# COMPACT_ATOMS: atom_id res chain seq x y z
N MET A 1 -11.91 13.96 28.35
CA MET A 1 -11.33 13.63 27.06
C MET A 1 -11.46 12.13 26.85
N PRO A 2 -11.78 11.64 25.67
CA PRO A 2 -11.80 10.19 25.46
C PRO A 2 -10.38 9.63 25.68
N THR A 3 -10.27 8.60 26.51
CA THR A 3 -9.01 7.91 26.76
C THR A 3 -8.81 6.88 25.67
N ILE A 4 -7.69 6.96 24.94
CA ILE A 4 -7.29 5.96 23.96
C ILE A 4 -6.45 4.91 24.70
N ILE A 5 -6.92 3.66 24.71
CA ILE A 5 -6.19 2.52 25.29
C ILE A 5 -5.50 1.77 24.14
N ILE A 6 -4.17 1.70 24.16
CA ILE A 6 -3.38 0.95 23.22
C ILE A 6 -3.03 -0.41 23.86
N GLN A 7 -3.58 -1.48 23.32
CA GLN A 7 -3.23 -2.84 23.71
C GLN A 7 -2.13 -3.37 22.79
N LYS A 8 -0.97 -3.73 23.36
CA LYS A 8 0.16 -4.30 22.62
C LYS A 8 0.17 -5.82 22.78
N THR A 9 0.30 -6.54 21.67
CA THR A 9 0.49 -8.00 21.65
C THR A 9 1.79 -8.33 20.93
N GLN A 10 2.48 -9.38 21.37
CA GLN A 10 3.66 -9.89 20.65
C GLN A 10 3.23 -11.07 19.77
N LYS A 11 3.71 -11.07 18.53
CA LYS A 11 3.49 -12.16 17.56
C LYS A 11 4.80 -12.52 16.89
N ARG A 12 5.08 -13.81 16.72
CA ARG A 12 6.20 -14.27 15.90
C ARG A 12 5.74 -14.38 14.46
N LEU A 13 6.49 -13.79 13.55
CA LEU A 13 6.23 -13.82 12.11
C LEU A 13 7.42 -14.45 11.40
N LEU A 14 7.15 -15.19 10.34
CA LEU A 14 8.17 -15.66 9.42
C LEU A 14 8.42 -14.57 8.38
N ILE A 15 9.63 -14.02 8.38
CA ILE A 15 10.06 -12.99 7.44
C ILE A 15 10.91 -13.64 6.35
N TYR A 16 10.56 -13.37 5.12
CA TYR A 16 11.34 -13.72 3.93
C TYR A 16 12.16 -12.51 3.51
N ARG A 17 13.45 -12.72 3.24
CA ARG A 17 14.35 -11.66 2.79
C ARG A 17 14.76 -11.89 1.34
N GLU A 18 14.35 -10.98 0.46
CA GLU A 18 14.86 -10.94 -0.90
C GLU A 18 16.11 -10.08 -0.92
N LYS A 19 17.26 -10.72 -1.03
CA LYS A 19 18.56 -10.02 -1.05
C LYS A 19 18.73 -9.23 -2.34
N LEU A 20 19.01 -7.95 -2.21
CA LEU A 20 19.46 -7.08 -3.30
C LEU A 20 20.99 -6.98 -3.29
N THR A 21 21.58 -6.80 -2.11
CA THR A 21 23.02 -6.87 -1.84
C THR A 21 23.25 -7.60 -0.51
N ASP A 22 24.49 -7.63 0.00
CA ASP A 22 24.78 -8.22 1.31
C ASP A 22 24.14 -7.42 2.46
N ASP A 23 23.99 -6.09 2.30
CA ASP A 23 23.49 -5.17 3.32
C ASP A 23 22.11 -4.57 2.99
N LEU A 24 21.51 -4.95 1.86
CA LEU A 24 20.22 -4.43 1.42
C LEU A 24 19.30 -5.56 0.98
N ASP A 25 18.15 -5.66 1.60
CA ASP A 25 17.12 -6.64 1.24
C ASP A 25 15.72 -6.00 1.15
N ILE A 26 14.76 -6.75 0.62
CA ILE A 26 13.34 -6.47 0.73
C ILE A 26 12.75 -7.52 1.68
N GLU A 27 12.26 -7.08 2.82
CA GLU A 27 11.59 -7.95 3.78
C GLU A 27 10.13 -8.16 3.38
N LEU A 28 9.71 -9.42 3.33
CA LEU A 28 8.35 -9.81 3.01
C LEU A 28 7.77 -10.69 4.11
N VAL A 29 6.48 -10.58 4.33
CA VAL A 29 5.73 -11.46 5.24
C VAL A 29 4.67 -12.23 4.48
N LYS A 30 4.42 -13.47 4.91
CA LYS A 30 3.36 -14.30 4.35
C LYS A 30 2.00 -13.82 4.85
N ILE A 31 1.16 -13.37 3.92
CA ILE A 31 -0.24 -13.06 4.17
C ILE A 31 -1.04 -14.37 4.01
N PRO A 32 -1.78 -14.81 5.03
CA PRO A 32 -2.53 -16.05 4.96
C PRO A 32 -3.68 -15.97 3.95
N SER A 33 -4.09 -17.09 3.39
CA SER A 33 -5.35 -17.17 2.65
C SER A 33 -6.55 -16.91 3.57
N GLY A 34 -7.61 -16.33 3.04
CA GLY A 34 -8.81 -16.06 3.82
C GLY A 34 -9.88 -15.33 3.04
N THR A 35 -11.03 -15.16 3.66
CA THR A 35 -12.14 -14.37 3.13
C THR A 35 -12.38 -13.17 4.03
N PHE A 36 -12.59 -11.99 3.45
CA PHE A 36 -12.92 -10.77 4.17
C PHE A 36 -14.00 -9.98 3.45
N THR A 37 -14.62 -9.07 4.17
CA THR A 37 -15.57 -8.12 3.60
C THR A 37 -14.82 -6.86 3.18
N MET A 38 -14.71 -6.62 1.88
CA MET A 38 -14.06 -5.46 1.27
C MET A 38 -15.00 -4.28 1.19
N GLY A 39 -14.48 -3.07 1.42
CA GLY A 39 -15.24 -1.83 1.36
C GLY A 39 -15.69 -1.31 2.71
N SER A 40 -16.35 -0.13 2.73
CA SER A 40 -16.88 0.50 3.94
C SER A 40 -18.32 0.05 4.23
N SER A 41 -18.63 -0.15 5.54
CA SER A 41 -19.98 -0.46 5.98
C SER A 41 -20.93 0.75 5.84
N GLU A 42 -22.23 0.51 5.94
CA GLU A 42 -23.23 1.60 5.92
C GLU A 42 -23.10 2.54 7.13
N GLN A 43 -22.56 2.04 8.25
CA GLN A 43 -22.31 2.83 9.47
C GLN A 43 -20.99 3.61 9.40
N GLU A 44 -20.08 3.25 8.49
CA GLU A 44 -18.84 3.95 8.28
C GLU A 44 -19.06 5.13 7.33
N SER A 45 -18.60 6.31 7.72
CA SER A 45 -18.64 7.50 6.85
C SER A 45 -17.64 7.33 5.70
N GLY A 46 -18.05 6.60 4.67
CA GLY A 46 -17.26 6.29 3.48
C GLY A 46 -17.85 6.87 2.21
N ASN A 47 -17.07 6.85 1.13
CA ASN A 47 -17.49 7.29 -0.19
C ASN A 47 -18.30 6.19 -0.92
N THR A 48 -19.08 6.58 -1.91
CA THR A 48 -19.80 5.65 -2.79
C THR A 48 -18.86 4.68 -3.49
N SER A 49 -17.63 5.11 -3.78
CA SER A 49 -16.60 4.28 -4.41
C SER A 49 -16.14 3.09 -3.55
N GLU A 50 -16.38 3.14 -2.24
CA GLU A 50 -16.04 2.08 -1.30
C GLU A 50 -17.18 1.05 -1.13
N LYS A 51 -18.27 1.16 -1.93
CA LYS A 51 -19.51 0.40 -1.82
C LYS A 51 -19.89 -0.28 -3.15
N PRO A 52 -20.74 -1.31 -3.12
CA PRO A 52 -21.22 -2.04 -1.95
C PRO A 52 -20.10 -2.88 -1.32
N GLN A 53 -20.24 -3.16 -0.01
CA GLN A 53 -19.40 -4.19 0.60
C GLN A 53 -19.64 -5.54 -0.08
N HIS A 54 -18.57 -6.32 -0.27
CA HIS A 54 -18.64 -7.65 -0.86
C HIS A 54 -17.55 -8.56 -0.26
N ASN A 55 -17.80 -9.85 -0.27
CA ASN A 55 -16.84 -10.84 0.22
C ASN A 55 -15.81 -11.16 -0.87
N VAL A 56 -14.53 -11.10 -0.49
CA VAL A 56 -13.41 -11.48 -1.36
C VAL A 56 -12.61 -12.59 -0.68
N THR A 57 -12.32 -13.65 -1.43
CA THR A 57 -11.50 -14.78 -0.98
C THR A 57 -10.13 -14.72 -1.64
N LEU A 58 -9.09 -14.66 -0.82
CA LEU A 58 -7.70 -14.57 -1.30
C LEU A 58 -6.94 -15.87 -1.03
N LYS A 59 -6.05 -16.20 -1.95
CA LYS A 59 -4.97 -17.18 -1.72
C LYS A 59 -3.87 -16.53 -0.89
N ASN A 60 -3.00 -17.34 -0.28
CA ASN A 60 -1.83 -16.79 0.40
C ASN A 60 -0.86 -16.14 -0.60
N PHE A 61 -0.14 -15.11 -0.16
CA PHE A 61 0.90 -14.42 -0.93
C PHE A 61 1.94 -13.83 0.00
N LEU A 62 3.08 -13.40 -0.53
CA LEU A 62 4.08 -12.64 0.18
C LEU A 62 3.87 -11.15 -0.12
N MET A 63 3.94 -10.29 0.90
CA MET A 63 3.83 -8.84 0.76
C MET A 63 5.01 -8.16 1.45
N GLY A 64 5.56 -7.12 0.82
CA GLY A 64 6.57 -6.26 1.43
C GLY A 64 6.09 -5.70 2.76
N ILE A 65 6.89 -5.91 3.81
CA ILE A 65 6.58 -5.43 5.17
C ILE A 65 6.42 -3.92 5.17
N TYR A 66 7.21 -3.24 4.36
CA TYR A 66 7.25 -1.80 4.18
C TYR A 66 6.92 -1.39 2.74
N PRO A 67 6.52 -0.14 2.50
CA PRO A 67 6.66 0.48 1.18
C PRO A 67 8.13 0.39 0.72
N ILE A 68 8.36 0.34 -0.61
CA ILE A 68 9.72 0.31 -1.16
C ILE A 68 10.47 1.57 -0.72
N THR A 69 11.68 1.36 -0.15
CA THR A 69 12.53 2.46 0.31
C THR A 69 13.34 3.07 -0.84
N GLN A 70 13.85 4.29 -0.61
CA GLN A 70 14.71 4.97 -1.60
C GLN A 70 15.99 4.19 -1.88
N ALA A 71 16.58 3.52 -0.89
CA ALA A 71 17.74 2.67 -1.11
C ALA A 71 17.43 1.46 -2.00
N GLN A 72 16.32 0.79 -1.76
CA GLN A 72 15.87 -0.35 -2.58
C GLN A 72 15.53 0.09 -4.01
N TRP A 73 14.85 1.23 -4.13
CA TRP A 73 14.53 1.84 -5.42
C TRP A 73 15.80 2.16 -6.21
N LEU A 74 16.74 2.90 -5.61
CA LEU A 74 17.99 3.33 -6.25
C LEU A 74 18.76 2.13 -6.80
N TYR A 75 18.89 1.07 -6.00
CA TYR A 75 19.59 -0.14 -6.42
C TYR A 75 18.99 -0.76 -7.68
N ILE A 76 17.68 -0.89 -7.76
CA ILE A 76 16.98 -1.48 -8.93
C ILE A 76 16.94 -0.50 -10.10
N ALA A 77 16.73 0.79 -9.84
CA ALA A 77 16.62 1.80 -10.90
C ALA A 77 17.93 1.97 -11.70
N GLN A 78 19.07 1.84 -11.05
CA GLN A 78 20.39 1.93 -11.71
C GLN A 78 20.77 0.69 -12.53
N ARG A 79 20.00 -0.41 -12.42
CA ARG A 79 20.30 -1.67 -13.11
C ARG A 79 19.73 -1.65 -14.53
N GLU A 80 20.49 -1.02 -15.46
CA GLU A 80 20.17 -0.95 -16.89
C GLU A 80 20.03 -2.34 -17.54
N ASP A 81 20.84 -3.32 -17.07
CA ASP A 81 20.79 -4.71 -17.52
C ASP A 81 19.45 -5.40 -17.20
N LEU A 82 18.70 -4.87 -16.24
CA LEU A 82 17.39 -5.38 -15.83
C LEU A 82 16.21 -4.66 -16.52
N LYS A 83 16.45 -3.56 -17.23
CA LYS A 83 15.40 -2.80 -17.92
C LYS A 83 14.49 -3.68 -18.76
N VAL A 84 13.17 -3.42 -18.69
CA VAL A 84 12.14 -4.12 -19.45
C VAL A 84 11.45 -3.17 -20.42
N GLU A 85 10.77 -2.13 -19.94
CA GLU A 85 9.98 -1.23 -20.77
C GLU A 85 10.56 0.21 -20.81
N GLN A 86 11.02 0.74 -19.68
CA GLN A 86 11.41 2.14 -19.57
C GLN A 86 12.57 2.38 -18.60
N ASP A 87 13.19 3.55 -18.71
CA ASP A 87 14.16 4.02 -17.75
C ASP A 87 13.47 4.44 -16.46
N LEU A 88 14.16 4.27 -15.33
CA LEU A 88 13.73 4.75 -14.04
C LEU A 88 14.64 5.87 -13.57
N GLU A 89 14.06 6.98 -13.11
CA GLU A 89 14.85 8.04 -12.44
C GLU A 89 15.42 7.45 -11.15
N PRO A 90 16.75 7.44 -10.97
CA PRO A 90 17.37 6.80 -9.79
C PRO A 90 17.00 7.46 -8.47
N GLU A 91 16.81 8.76 -8.43
CA GLU A 91 16.53 9.52 -7.21
C GLU A 91 15.31 10.46 -7.34
N PRO A 92 14.10 9.93 -7.62
CA PRO A 92 12.93 10.74 -7.92
C PRO A 92 12.39 11.49 -6.70
N SER A 93 12.62 10.97 -5.51
CA SER A 93 11.97 11.43 -4.27
C SER A 93 12.28 12.88 -3.92
N HIS A 94 11.26 13.59 -3.48
CA HIS A 94 11.38 14.96 -2.97
C HIS A 94 12.02 14.97 -1.57
N PHE A 95 11.51 14.17 -0.65
CA PHE A 95 12.05 14.03 0.71
C PHE A 95 13.14 12.97 0.72
N LYS A 96 14.37 13.38 1.00
CA LYS A 96 15.54 12.49 0.93
C LYS A 96 15.74 11.69 2.21
N GLY A 97 16.08 10.42 2.05
CA GLY A 97 16.42 9.50 3.16
C GLY A 97 16.41 8.06 2.67
N SER A 98 17.52 7.36 2.81
CA SER A 98 17.69 5.99 2.31
C SER A 98 16.63 5.01 2.82
N THR A 99 16.15 5.21 4.05
CA THR A 99 15.09 4.41 4.71
C THR A 99 13.70 5.02 4.57
N ASN A 100 13.54 6.19 3.97
CA ASN A 100 12.23 6.74 3.63
C ASN A 100 11.61 5.97 2.46
N PRO A 101 10.28 5.91 2.35
CA PRO A 101 9.65 5.34 1.16
C PRO A 101 10.04 6.14 -0.07
N VAL A 102 10.20 5.47 -1.22
CA VAL A 102 10.30 6.16 -2.48
C VAL A 102 8.96 6.84 -2.79
N GLU A 103 9.01 8.09 -3.25
CA GLU A 103 7.84 8.82 -3.75
C GLU A 103 8.20 9.56 -5.05
N ARG A 104 7.24 10.21 -5.70
CA ARG A 104 7.34 10.77 -7.06
C ARG A 104 7.62 9.70 -8.11
N VAL A 105 7.03 8.54 -7.91
CA VAL A 105 7.03 7.45 -8.88
C VAL A 105 5.62 7.25 -9.41
N SER A 106 5.51 7.12 -10.72
CA SER A 106 4.26 6.79 -11.39
C SER A 106 3.89 5.31 -11.21
N TRP A 107 2.67 4.95 -11.59
CA TRP A 107 2.27 3.54 -11.62
C TRP A 107 3.14 2.74 -12.61
N LEU A 108 3.52 3.34 -13.74
CA LEU A 108 4.41 2.71 -14.72
C LEU A 108 5.80 2.46 -14.16
N ASP A 109 6.35 3.43 -13.43
CA ASP A 109 7.66 3.27 -12.78
C ASP A 109 7.62 2.15 -11.73
N ALA A 110 6.55 2.07 -10.95
CA ALA A 110 6.36 1.02 -9.97
C ALA A 110 6.22 -0.37 -10.61
N VAL A 111 5.56 -0.47 -11.77
CA VAL A 111 5.47 -1.71 -12.56
C VAL A 111 6.84 -2.10 -13.13
N GLU A 112 7.57 -1.15 -13.71
CA GLU A 112 8.93 -1.39 -14.23
C GLU A 112 9.86 -1.89 -13.12
N PHE A 113 9.81 -1.26 -11.92
CA PHE A 113 10.55 -1.74 -10.75
C PHE A 113 10.24 -3.20 -10.44
N CYS A 114 8.96 -3.56 -10.38
CA CYS A 114 8.53 -4.94 -10.13
C CYS A 114 9.04 -5.92 -11.21
N GLN A 115 9.03 -5.50 -12.47
CA GLN A 115 9.52 -6.31 -13.58
C GLN A 115 11.04 -6.50 -13.51
N ARG A 116 11.81 -5.45 -13.21
CA ARG A 116 13.27 -5.54 -12.99
C ARG A 116 13.60 -6.46 -11.82
N LEU A 117 12.90 -6.30 -10.69
CA LEU A 117 13.06 -7.18 -9.52
C LEU A 117 12.73 -8.64 -9.87
N SER A 118 11.68 -8.87 -10.65
CA SER A 118 11.31 -10.21 -11.12
C SER A 118 12.38 -10.82 -12.03
N LYS A 119 12.94 -10.01 -12.94
CA LYS A 119 14.01 -10.45 -13.85
C LYS A 119 15.28 -10.83 -13.09
N MET A 120 15.62 -10.04 -12.06
CA MET A 120 16.78 -10.28 -11.20
C MET A 120 16.63 -11.55 -10.38
N THR A 121 15.49 -11.72 -9.73
CA THR A 121 15.27 -12.77 -8.72
C THR A 121 14.70 -14.06 -9.29
N LYS A 122 14.22 -14.05 -10.53
CA LYS A 122 13.46 -15.14 -11.18
C LYS A 122 12.14 -15.50 -10.47
N LYS A 123 11.62 -14.59 -9.65
CA LYS A 123 10.32 -14.68 -8.98
C LYS A 123 9.36 -13.68 -9.59
N GLN A 124 8.05 -13.84 -9.33
CA GLN A 124 7.03 -12.92 -9.87
C GLN A 124 6.68 -11.83 -8.87
N TYR A 125 7.35 -10.70 -8.96
CA TYR A 125 7.02 -9.49 -8.21
C TYR A 125 6.05 -8.61 -8.99
N ARG A 126 5.10 -8.02 -8.30
CA ARG A 126 4.09 -7.12 -8.88
C ARG A 126 3.54 -6.17 -7.82
N LEU A 127 2.78 -5.19 -8.23
CA LEU A 127 1.93 -4.42 -7.33
C LEU A 127 0.84 -5.33 -6.73
N PRO A 128 0.37 -5.07 -5.50
CA PRO A 128 -0.80 -5.75 -4.96
C PRO A 128 -2.05 -5.45 -5.80
N SER A 129 -2.99 -6.39 -5.87
CA SER A 129 -4.35 -6.01 -6.23
C SER A 129 -4.94 -5.14 -5.11
N GLU A 130 -5.95 -4.35 -5.43
CA GLU A 130 -6.64 -3.53 -4.43
C GLU A 130 -7.22 -4.37 -3.29
N ALA A 131 -7.77 -5.54 -3.62
CA ALA A 131 -8.28 -6.50 -2.65
C ALA A 131 -7.18 -7.10 -1.76
N GLU A 132 -6.02 -7.45 -2.33
CA GLU A 132 -4.85 -7.89 -1.55
C GLU A 132 -4.38 -6.81 -0.59
N TRP A 133 -4.34 -5.56 -1.06
CA TRP A 133 -3.94 -4.42 -0.24
C TRP A 133 -4.89 -4.21 0.95
N GLU A 134 -6.22 -4.16 0.72
CA GLU A 134 -7.19 -3.92 1.79
C GLU A 134 -7.25 -5.08 2.79
N TYR A 135 -7.21 -6.32 2.31
CA TYR A 135 -7.13 -7.50 3.16
C TYR A 135 -5.92 -7.47 4.08
N ALA A 136 -4.76 -7.15 3.50
CA ALA A 136 -3.51 -7.05 4.22
C ALA A 136 -3.50 -5.87 5.21
N CYS A 137 -4.07 -4.72 4.83
CA CYS A 137 -4.22 -3.54 5.68
C CYS A 137 -5.09 -3.85 6.90
N ARG A 138 -6.25 -4.47 6.69
CA ARG A 138 -7.18 -4.84 7.78
C ARG A 138 -6.59 -5.88 8.72
N ALA A 139 -5.84 -6.82 8.23
CA ALA A 139 -5.24 -7.90 9.05
C ALA A 139 -6.23 -8.57 10.01
N GLY A 140 -7.47 -8.79 9.54
CA GLY A 140 -8.56 -9.40 10.30
C GLY A 140 -9.46 -8.42 11.05
N THR A 141 -9.21 -7.12 11.03
CA THR A 141 -10.11 -6.11 11.62
C THR A 141 -11.22 -5.68 10.64
N THR A 142 -12.34 -5.21 11.19
CA THR A 142 -13.46 -4.63 10.43
C THR A 142 -13.62 -3.12 10.68
N THR A 143 -12.77 -2.56 11.53
CA THR A 143 -12.76 -1.14 11.89
C THR A 143 -12.17 -0.27 10.78
N PRO A 144 -12.39 1.06 10.79
CA PRO A 144 -11.83 1.98 9.81
C PRO A 144 -10.30 1.89 9.67
N PHE A 145 -9.60 1.69 10.76
CA PHE A 145 -8.15 1.47 10.82
C PHE A 145 -7.86 0.12 11.49
N HIS A 146 -6.73 -0.50 11.18
CA HIS A 146 -6.35 -1.72 11.91
C HIS A 146 -6.09 -1.45 13.40
N PHE A 147 -5.89 -0.21 13.78
CA PHE A 147 -5.78 0.25 15.17
C PHE A 147 -7.14 0.39 15.88
N GLY A 148 -8.28 0.32 15.15
CA GLY A 148 -9.62 0.53 15.69
C GLY A 148 -10.40 1.64 14.98
N ALA A 149 -11.26 2.32 15.72
CA ALA A 149 -12.17 3.34 15.18
C ALA A 149 -11.49 4.69 14.89
N THR A 150 -10.31 4.94 15.41
CA THR A 150 -9.60 6.23 15.33
C THR A 150 -8.11 6.05 15.04
N LEU A 151 -7.48 7.13 14.60
CA LEU A 151 -6.04 7.18 14.29
C LEU A 151 -5.42 8.37 15.00
N THR A 152 -4.21 8.20 15.52
CA THR A 152 -3.44 9.30 16.15
C THR A 152 -2.04 9.42 15.53
N SER A 153 -1.42 10.59 15.62
CA SER A 153 -0.09 10.85 15.06
C SER A 153 1.04 10.01 15.68
N ASN A 154 0.77 9.31 16.79
CA ASN A 154 1.67 8.33 17.38
C ASN A 154 1.57 6.93 16.71
N LEU A 155 0.56 6.71 15.89
CA LEU A 155 0.29 5.43 15.22
C LEU A 155 0.55 5.47 13.71
N ALA A 156 0.61 6.67 13.12
CA ALA A 156 0.82 6.84 11.69
C ALA A 156 1.32 8.24 11.34
N ASN A 157 1.87 8.40 10.14
CA ASN A 157 2.29 9.68 9.57
C ASN A 157 1.21 10.25 8.63
N TYR A 158 0.46 11.24 9.12
CA TYR A 158 -0.61 11.94 8.39
C TYR A 158 -0.75 13.36 8.92
N ASP A 159 -1.60 14.21 8.33
CA ASP A 159 -1.91 15.55 8.86
C ASP A 159 -2.92 15.45 10.02
N ALA A 160 -2.42 15.32 11.24
CA ALA A 160 -3.22 15.22 12.45
C ALA A 160 -3.70 16.58 12.99
N THR A 161 -3.39 17.70 12.33
CA THR A 161 -3.93 19.02 12.66
C THR A 161 -5.32 19.25 12.09
N ARG A 162 -5.68 18.50 11.03
CA ARG A 162 -6.99 18.58 10.39
C ARG A 162 -8.02 17.77 11.18
N LYS A 163 -9.31 18.09 10.91
CA LYS A 163 -10.44 17.40 11.53
C LYS A 163 -10.29 15.90 11.42
N GLY A 164 -10.32 15.24 12.57
CA GLY A 164 -10.24 13.80 12.71
C GLY A 164 -11.45 13.04 12.19
N PHE A 165 -11.34 11.71 12.17
CA PHE A 165 -12.42 10.83 11.75
C PHE A 165 -13.43 10.58 12.87
N ALA A 166 -12.96 10.39 14.11
CA ALA A 166 -13.76 9.99 15.26
C ALA A 166 -13.43 10.80 16.53
N LYS A 167 -13.39 12.12 16.45
CA LYS A 167 -13.13 13.04 17.56
C LYS A 167 -11.78 12.81 18.26
N GLU A 168 -10.80 12.23 17.58
CA GLU A 168 -9.43 12.15 18.06
C GLU A 168 -8.85 13.55 18.31
N PRO A 169 -7.97 13.71 19.29
CA PRO A 169 -7.31 14.98 19.54
C PRO A 169 -6.43 15.36 18.35
N ALA A 170 -6.27 16.66 18.11
CA ALA A 170 -5.27 17.14 17.17
C ALA A 170 -3.88 16.66 17.58
N GLY A 171 -3.09 16.28 16.60
CA GLY A 171 -1.75 15.73 16.78
C GLY A 171 -0.71 16.43 15.91
N GLU A 172 0.39 15.75 15.68
CA GLU A 172 1.51 16.27 14.90
C GLU A 172 1.24 16.18 13.39
N TYR A 173 1.63 17.22 12.67
CA TYR A 173 1.76 17.22 11.21
C TYR A 173 3.25 17.34 10.83
N ARG A 174 3.87 16.27 10.37
CA ARG A 174 5.30 16.20 10.09
C ARG A 174 5.71 16.85 8.78
N GLN A 175 4.76 17.08 7.87
CA GLN A 175 4.92 17.77 6.59
C GLN A 175 5.92 17.09 5.63
N GLN A 176 6.24 15.83 5.87
CA GLN A 176 7.18 15.03 5.08
C GLN A 176 6.97 13.54 5.31
N THR A 177 7.57 12.71 4.48
CA THR A 177 7.67 11.27 4.72
C THR A 177 8.54 10.99 5.94
N THR A 178 8.31 9.86 6.59
CA THR A 178 9.15 9.33 7.67
C THR A 178 9.85 8.04 7.23
N PRO A 179 10.95 7.64 7.86
CA PRO A 179 11.51 6.32 7.68
C PRO A 179 10.44 5.24 7.82
N VAL A 180 10.47 4.24 6.94
CA VAL A 180 9.50 3.14 7.01
C VAL A 180 9.62 2.38 8.32
N GLY A 181 8.50 1.86 8.84
CA GLY A 181 8.51 1.09 10.08
C GLY A 181 8.63 1.90 11.37
N GLN A 182 8.53 3.21 11.31
CA GLN A 182 8.58 4.08 12.49
C GLN A 182 7.40 3.87 13.43
N PHE A 183 6.24 3.46 12.89
CA PHE A 183 5.00 3.27 13.63
C PHE A 183 4.69 1.77 13.84
N PRO A 184 3.79 1.43 14.79
CA PRO A 184 3.47 0.02 15.04
C PRO A 184 2.88 -0.70 13.81
N PRO A 185 3.21 -1.98 13.60
CA PRO A 185 2.64 -2.77 12.51
C PRO A 185 1.22 -3.25 12.82
N ASN A 186 0.52 -3.70 11.79
CA ASN A 186 -0.76 -4.39 11.93
C ASN A 186 -0.60 -5.87 12.36
N GLY A 187 -1.72 -6.59 12.49
CA GLY A 187 -1.75 -7.99 12.92
C GLY A 187 -1.04 -8.98 11.96
N PHE A 188 -0.72 -8.58 10.74
CA PHE A 188 0.10 -9.35 9.79
C PHE A 188 1.56 -8.91 9.77
N GLY A 189 1.95 -7.92 10.55
CA GLY A 189 3.31 -7.40 10.61
C GLY A 189 3.64 -6.38 9.54
N LEU A 190 2.64 -5.79 8.89
CA LEU A 190 2.82 -4.75 7.88
C LEU A 190 2.82 -3.37 8.52
N TYR A 191 3.76 -2.55 8.14
CA TYR A 191 3.94 -1.18 8.60
C TYR A 191 3.40 -0.18 7.58
N ASP A 192 3.09 1.02 8.05
CA ASP A 192 2.74 2.19 7.23
C ASP A 192 1.51 1.97 6.32
N MET A 193 0.57 1.09 6.75
CA MET A 193 -0.67 0.86 6.00
C MET A 193 -1.67 2.02 6.10
N HIS A 194 -1.44 3.00 6.95
CA HIS A 194 -2.26 4.19 7.16
C HIS A 194 -1.39 5.44 7.17
N GLY A 195 -1.29 6.13 6.05
CA GLY A 195 -0.46 7.34 5.90
C GLY A 195 0.94 7.07 5.34
N ASN A 196 1.88 7.96 5.60
CA ASN A 196 3.22 8.06 5.04
C ASN A 196 3.19 8.34 3.52
N VAL A 197 2.94 7.36 2.66
CA VAL A 197 2.72 7.54 1.21
C VAL A 197 1.49 6.78 0.76
N TRP A 198 0.78 7.32 -0.22
CA TRP A 198 -0.17 6.55 -1.01
C TRP A 198 0.52 5.38 -1.68
N GLU A 199 -0.15 4.26 -1.79
CA GLU A 199 0.41 3.07 -2.41
C GLU A 199 -0.36 2.66 -3.66
N TRP A 200 0.35 2.55 -4.78
CA TRP A 200 -0.19 2.07 -6.03
C TRP A 200 -0.66 0.62 -5.94
N CYS A 201 -1.88 0.37 -6.42
CA CYS A 201 -2.41 -0.96 -6.67
C CYS A 201 -2.45 -1.27 -8.18
N GLN A 202 -2.60 -2.54 -8.50
CA GLN A 202 -2.63 -3.00 -9.90
C GLN A 202 -3.90 -2.58 -10.63
N ASP A 203 -4.99 -2.39 -9.89
CA ASP A 203 -6.35 -2.20 -10.37
C ASP A 203 -6.57 -0.88 -11.09
N ASP A 204 -7.49 -0.92 -12.07
CA ASP A 204 -8.08 0.28 -12.66
C ASP A 204 -9.20 0.78 -11.75
N PHE A 205 -9.24 2.10 -11.51
CA PHE A 205 -10.25 2.69 -10.63
C PHE A 205 -11.65 2.58 -11.23
N ARG A 206 -12.60 2.17 -10.40
CA ARG A 206 -14.04 2.12 -10.69
C ARG A 206 -14.80 2.97 -9.67
N GLU A 207 -15.89 3.57 -10.08
CA GLU A 207 -16.71 4.45 -9.23
C GLU A 207 -17.38 3.74 -8.04
N ASN A 208 -17.46 2.42 -8.07
CA ASN A 208 -18.00 1.57 -7.00
C ASN A 208 -17.56 0.12 -7.19
N TYR A 209 -17.96 -0.77 -6.28
CA TYR A 209 -17.64 -2.21 -6.33
C TYR A 209 -18.69 -3.08 -7.02
N GLN A 210 -19.65 -2.49 -7.74
CA GLN A 210 -20.63 -3.28 -8.49
C GLN A 210 -19.96 -4.13 -9.58
N GLY A 211 -19.98 -5.46 -9.43
CA GLY A 211 -19.34 -6.39 -10.35
C GLY A 211 -17.82 -6.57 -10.14
N ALA A 212 -17.28 -6.14 -8.99
CA ALA A 212 -15.88 -6.36 -8.64
C ALA A 212 -15.54 -7.85 -8.52
N PRO A 213 -14.30 -8.27 -8.85
CA PRO A 213 -13.86 -9.64 -8.61
C PRO A 213 -13.94 -10.02 -7.13
N ASN A 214 -14.27 -11.28 -6.86
CA ASN A 214 -14.38 -11.83 -5.51
C ASN A 214 -13.29 -12.85 -5.17
N ASP A 215 -12.30 -13.02 -6.05
CA ASP A 215 -11.20 -13.98 -5.94
C ASP A 215 -9.83 -13.33 -5.64
N GLY A 216 -9.83 -12.03 -5.34
CA GLY A 216 -8.63 -11.25 -5.06
C GLY A 216 -7.82 -10.85 -6.30
N SER A 217 -8.27 -11.17 -7.51
CA SER A 217 -7.63 -10.70 -8.73
C SER A 217 -7.80 -9.19 -8.93
N ALA A 218 -6.84 -8.56 -9.61
CA ALA A 218 -6.93 -7.15 -9.94
C ALA A 218 -8.08 -6.87 -10.93
N TRP A 219 -8.84 -5.83 -10.66
CA TRP A 219 -9.96 -5.41 -11.51
C TRP A 219 -9.48 -4.47 -12.61
N LEU A 220 -9.28 -5.04 -13.80
CA LEU A 220 -8.73 -4.33 -14.95
C LEU A 220 -9.81 -4.03 -15.99
N GLU A 221 -9.59 -2.99 -16.79
CA GLU A 221 -10.38 -2.73 -18.00
C GLU A 221 -10.21 -3.87 -19.01
N LYS A 222 -11.26 -4.13 -19.79
CA LYS A 222 -11.31 -5.29 -20.70
C LYS A 222 -10.31 -5.21 -21.84
N SER A 223 -9.97 -4.02 -22.31
CA SER A 223 -9.02 -3.84 -23.41
C SER A 223 -7.78 -3.07 -22.99
N LYS A 224 -6.63 -3.37 -23.62
CA LYS A 224 -5.38 -2.62 -23.39
C LYS A 224 -5.52 -1.13 -23.64
N LYS A 225 -6.33 -0.72 -24.64
CA LYS A 225 -6.60 0.70 -24.93
C LYS A 225 -7.28 1.38 -23.74
N GLN A 226 -8.30 0.75 -23.15
CA GLN A 226 -9.00 1.26 -21.98
C GLN A 226 -8.09 1.28 -20.75
N GLN A 227 -7.30 0.21 -20.50
CA GLN A 227 -6.31 0.16 -19.42
C GLN A 227 -5.27 1.29 -19.52
N ASN A 228 -4.86 1.65 -20.73
CA ASN A 228 -3.91 2.76 -20.95
C ASN A 228 -4.50 4.14 -20.62
N GLN A 229 -5.82 4.27 -20.59
CA GLN A 229 -6.54 5.50 -20.30
C GLN A 229 -7.12 5.53 -18.87
N ALA A 230 -7.18 4.39 -18.21
CA ALA A 230 -7.76 4.27 -16.88
C ALA A 230 -6.90 4.93 -15.81
N ASN A 231 -7.54 5.52 -14.83
CA ASN A 231 -6.90 5.91 -13.58
C ASN A 231 -6.59 4.66 -12.77
N LYS A 232 -5.48 4.66 -12.06
CA LYS A 232 -5.07 3.55 -11.19
C LYS A 232 -5.49 3.81 -9.75
N VAL A 233 -5.72 2.74 -9.00
CA VAL A 233 -6.09 2.83 -7.59
C VAL A 233 -4.89 3.16 -6.73
N LEU A 234 -5.07 4.11 -5.81
CA LEU A 234 -4.17 4.41 -4.70
C LEU A 234 -4.86 4.14 -3.37
N ARG A 235 -4.11 3.61 -2.41
CA ARG A 235 -4.61 3.21 -1.08
C ARG A 235 -3.73 3.76 0.04
N GLY A 236 -4.28 3.80 1.27
CA GLY A 236 -3.54 4.05 2.50
C GLY A 236 -3.48 5.50 2.99
N GLY A 237 -3.71 6.48 2.15
CA GLY A 237 -3.46 7.88 2.51
C GLY A 237 -1.98 8.22 2.50
N SER A 238 -1.64 9.41 2.98
CA SER A 238 -0.24 9.85 3.06
C SER A 238 -0.02 10.89 4.17
N TRP A 239 1.23 11.26 4.38
CA TRP A 239 1.64 12.30 5.32
C TRP A 239 0.88 13.63 5.17
N TYR A 240 0.36 13.92 3.97
CA TYR A 240 -0.30 15.18 3.62
C TYR A 240 -1.80 15.22 3.93
N TYR A 241 -2.44 14.05 4.08
CA TYR A 241 -3.89 13.94 4.18
C TYR A 241 -4.36 13.73 5.61
N ASN A 242 -5.65 14.02 5.86
CA ASN A 242 -6.32 13.84 7.14
C ASN A 242 -6.77 12.37 7.36
N PRO A 243 -7.13 11.97 8.59
CA PRO A 243 -7.47 10.60 8.95
C PRO A 243 -8.55 9.94 8.08
N PRO A 244 -9.64 10.60 7.67
CA PRO A 244 -10.70 9.99 6.85
C PRO A 244 -10.19 9.29 5.58
N VAL A 245 -9.13 9.81 4.96
CA VAL A 245 -8.59 9.22 3.73
C VAL A 245 -7.51 8.16 3.99
N CYS A 246 -7.06 8.03 5.25
CA CYS A 246 -6.13 6.97 5.65
C CYS A 246 -6.83 5.68 6.09
N ARG A 247 -8.17 5.57 5.97
CA ARG A 247 -8.93 4.37 6.35
C ARG A 247 -8.60 3.17 5.46
N SER A 248 -8.76 1.97 6.00
CA SER A 248 -8.56 0.72 5.26
C SER A 248 -9.41 0.65 3.99
N ALA A 249 -10.67 1.11 4.04
CA ALA A 249 -11.59 1.06 2.90
C ALA A 249 -11.42 2.23 1.92
N PHE A 250 -10.73 3.31 2.30
CA PHE A 250 -10.66 4.50 1.45
C PHE A 250 -9.93 4.20 0.14
N ARG A 251 -10.57 4.60 -0.96
CA ARG A 251 -10.07 4.47 -2.33
C ARG A 251 -9.82 5.85 -2.92
N TYR A 252 -8.64 6.05 -3.45
CA TYR A 252 -8.37 7.25 -4.22
C TYR A 252 -8.27 6.89 -5.71
N HIS A 253 -9.00 7.65 -6.55
CA HIS A 253 -8.79 7.58 -7.98
C HIS A 253 -7.42 8.21 -8.24
N GLY A 254 -6.42 7.39 -8.25
CA GLY A 254 -5.08 7.81 -8.62
C GLY A 254 -5.11 8.51 -9.97
N ASN A 255 -4.12 9.29 -10.21
CA ASN A 255 -3.89 9.91 -11.50
C ASN A 255 -3.76 8.84 -12.59
N ARG A 256 -3.75 9.26 -13.84
CA ARG A 256 -3.36 8.41 -14.95
C ARG A 256 -2.03 7.73 -14.63
N ARG A 257 -1.83 6.55 -15.20
CA ARG A 257 -0.69 5.66 -14.94
C ARG A 257 0.71 6.28 -15.10
N ASP A 258 0.80 7.41 -15.77
CA ASP A 258 2.01 8.19 -16.04
C ASP A 258 2.25 9.38 -15.10
N ASN A 259 1.28 9.70 -14.22
CA ASN A 259 1.41 10.80 -13.27
C ASN A 259 2.04 10.35 -11.95
N TYR A 260 2.74 11.26 -11.30
CA TYR A 260 3.37 11.04 -10.00
C TYR A 260 3.19 12.26 -9.08
N ASN A 261 3.22 12.01 -7.76
CA ASN A 261 3.16 13.03 -6.72
C ASN A 261 4.17 12.72 -5.61
N TYR A 262 4.61 13.77 -4.90
CA TYR A 262 5.55 13.67 -3.76
C TYR A 262 4.97 12.97 -2.51
N ASN A 263 3.88 12.28 -2.65
CA ASN A 263 3.22 11.51 -1.61
C ASN A 263 2.70 10.15 -2.11
N SER A 264 3.16 9.70 -3.29
CA SER A 264 2.74 8.43 -3.90
C SER A 264 3.95 7.53 -4.15
N GLY A 265 3.93 6.37 -3.51
CA GLY A 265 4.89 5.29 -3.64
C GLY A 265 4.17 3.95 -3.84
N PHE A 266 4.77 2.86 -3.39
CA PHE A 266 4.18 1.52 -3.53
C PHE A 266 4.88 0.50 -2.64
N ARG A 267 4.23 -0.63 -2.44
CA ARG A 267 4.86 -1.87 -1.94
C ARG A 267 4.70 -3.00 -2.94
N VAL A 268 5.51 -4.03 -2.80
CA VAL A 268 5.50 -5.18 -3.71
C VAL A 268 4.79 -6.37 -3.09
N VAL A 269 4.21 -7.20 -3.94
CA VAL A 269 3.81 -8.56 -3.60
C VAL A 269 4.56 -9.56 -4.47
N CYS A 270 4.83 -10.72 -3.90
CA CYS A 270 5.33 -11.88 -4.64
C CYS A 270 4.26 -12.97 -4.56
N GLY A 271 3.74 -13.38 -5.70
CA GLY A 271 2.65 -14.35 -5.73
C GLY A 271 3.10 -15.72 -5.25
N ALA A 272 2.26 -16.40 -4.49
CA ALA A 272 2.31 -17.86 -4.33
C ALA A 272 1.77 -18.54 -5.62
N GLY A 273 2.19 -18.07 -6.77
CA GLY A 273 1.87 -18.64 -8.06
C GLY A 273 2.96 -19.62 -8.49
N ARG A 274 2.78 -20.89 -8.13
CA ARG A 274 3.62 -22.07 -8.42
C ARG A 274 4.90 -22.12 -7.59
N THR A 275 4.87 -23.02 -6.60
CA THR A 275 6.00 -23.68 -5.89
C THR A 275 7.36 -22.97 -6.05
N LEU A 276 7.74 -22.27 -4.98
CA LEU A 276 9.15 -22.10 -4.65
C LEU A 276 9.73 -23.44 -4.28
#